data_f1f06d03e56946833e81e123a3536c3e
#
_entry.id   f1f06d03e56946833e81e123a3536c3e
#
_cell.length_a   1.000
_cell.length_b   1.000
_cell.length_c   1.000
_cell.angle_alpha   90.00
_cell.angle_beta   90.00
_cell.angle_gamma   90.00
#
_symmetry.space_group_name_H-M   'P 1'
#
loop_
_entity.id
_entity.type
_entity.pdbx_description
1 polymer ?
#
loop_
_entity_poly.entity_id
_entity_poly.type
_entity_poly.pdbx_seq_one_letter_code
_entity_poly.pdbx_strand_id
1 'polypeptide(L)'
;MTNTVIFAIGTFGSKLLVYFMLPLYTSALTAAEYSVTDLIAQTANLLSPLICLGTTNSIIRFGLDKGYRKDAVMTTSLAATAFGFALMILCWPLLRLIRAVEGYTILIYFYVLMSVLRGICSSFVRAMNRVKLVAYDGIQSTLLTVLFTLLY
;
A
#
# COMPACT_ATOMS: atom_id res chain seq x y z
N MET A 1 10.53 2.89 24.40
CA MET A 1 9.22 3.53 24.56
C MET A 1 9.01 4.71 23.60
N THR A 2 9.98 5.60 23.42
CA THR A 2 9.87 6.80 22.55
C THR A 2 9.50 6.45 21.09
N ASN A 3 10.04 5.41 20.50
CA ASN A 3 9.76 5.02 19.11
C ASN A 3 8.33 4.53 18.88
N THR A 4 7.73 3.86 19.88
CA THR A 4 6.36 3.39 19.82
C THR A 4 5.38 4.56 19.86
N VAL A 5 5.66 5.56 20.69
CA VAL A 5 4.84 6.78 20.80
C VAL A 5 4.90 7.58 19.49
N ILE A 6 6.09 7.77 18.92
CA ILE A 6 6.26 8.46 17.62
C ILE A 6 5.49 7.75 16.52
N PHE A 7 5.58 6.42 16.48
CA PHE A 7 4.85 5.60 15.50
C PHE A 7 3.33 5.71 15.71
N ALA A 8 2.87 5.64 16.95
CA ALA A 8 1.45 5.77 17.28
C ALA A 8 0.90 7.15 16.87
N ILE A 9 1.61 8.24 17.20
CA ILE A 9 1.21 9.61 16.84
C ILE A 9 1.19 9.77 15.31
N GLY A 10 2.20 9.29 14.60
CA GLY A 10 2.25 9.35 13.13
C GLY A 10 1.12 8.58 12.46
N THR A 11 0.85 7.36 12.94
CA THR A 11 -0.23 6.52 12.41
C THR A 11 -1.61 7.09 12.72
N PHE A 12 -1.81 7.56 13.95
CA PHE A 12 -3.07 8.16 14.38
C PHE A 12 -3.33 9.48 13.63
N GLY A 13 -2.32 10.35 13.52
CA GLY A 13 -2.41 11.60 12.75
C GLY A 13 -2.77 11.38 11.29
N SER A 14 -2.15 10.39 10.63
CA SER A 14 -2.49 10.01 9.26
C SER A 14 -3.95 9.52 9.12
N LYS A 15 -4.44 8.74 10.08
CA LYS A 15 -5.82 8.24 10.08
C LYS A 15 -6.84 9.36 10.35
N LEU A 16 -6.52 10.29 11.24
CA LEU A 16 -7.35 11.47 11.48
C LEU A 16 -7.46 12.34 10.22
N LEU A 17 -6.35 12.58 9.53
CA LEU A 17 -6.37 13.33 8.28
C LEU A 17 -7.27 12.67 7.23
N VAL A 18 -7.17 11.36 7.05
CA VAL A 18 -8.06 10.61 6.15
C VAL A 18 -9.53 10.76 6.56
N TYR A 19 -9.82 10.72 7.87
CA TYR A 19 -11.18 10.90 8.38
C TYR A 19 -11.73 12.31 8.07
N PHE A 20 -10.93 13.35 8.25
CA PHE A 20 -11.34 14.72 7.92
C PHE A 20 -11.49 14.95 6.41
N MET A 21 -10.80 14.14 5.58
CA MET A 21 -10.93 14.21 4.13
C MET A 21 -12.22 13.54 3.61
N LEU A 22 -12.84 12.64 4.39
CA LEU A 22 -14.04 11.95 3.97
C LEU A 22 -15.18 12.90 3.54
N PRO A 23 -15.57 13.93 4.32
CA PRO A 23 -16.59 14.87 3.92
C PRO A 23 -16.20 15.70 2.68
N LEU A 24 -14.91 15.94 2.48
CA LEU A 24 -14.39 16.66 1.32
C LEU A 24 -14.53 15.79 0.04
N TYR A 25 -14.20 14.51 0.12
CA TYR A 25 -14.42 13.55 -0.98
C TYR A 25 -15.89 13.43 -1.36
N THR A 26 -16.77 13.37 -0.35
CA THR A 26 -18.23 13.24 -0.60
C THR A 26 -18.86 14.51 -1.13
N SER A 27 -18.23 15.68 -0.97
CA SER A 27 -18.71 16.94 -1.54
C SER A 27 -18.15 17.22 -2.94
N ALA A 28 -16.96 16.68 -3.26
CA ALA A 28 -16.28 16.93 -4.53
C ALA A 28 -16.60 15.90 -5.62
N LEU A 29 -16.83 14.63 -5.22
CA LEU A 29 -17.12 13.54 -6.16
C LEU A 29 -18.60 13.17 -6.14
N THR A 30 -19.10 12.79 -7.30
CA THR A 30 -20.44 12.17 -7.39
C THR A 30 -20.41 10.79 -6.72
N ALA A 31 -21.56 10.32 -6.24
CA ALA A 31 -21.68 9.01 -5.61
C ALA A 31 -21.19 7.85 -6.51
N ALA A 32 -21.32 8.01 -7.83
CA ALA A 32 -20.86 7.03 -8.81
C ALA A 32 -19.31 7.01 -8.89
N GLU A 33 -18.66 8.16 -8.97
CA GLU A 33 -17.20 8.27 -9.03
C GLU A 33 -16.55 7.79 -7.75
N TYR A 34 -17.12 8.14 -6.60
CA TYR A 34 -16.67 7.65 -5.31
C TYR A 34 -16.75 6.12 -5.22
N SER A 35 -17.85 5.52 -5.66
CA SER A 35 -18.03 4.07 -5.63
C SER A 35 -17.03 3.32 -6.51
N VAL A 36 -16.68 3.87 -7.69
CA VAL A 36 -15.66 3.29 -8.57
C VAL A 36 -14.27 3.37 -7.93
N THR A 37 -13.94 4.51 -7.33
CA THR A 37 -12.64 4.70 -6.66
C THR A 37 -12.50 3.75 -5.47
N ASP A 38 -13.55 3.61 -4.67
CA ASP A 38 -13.57 2.68 -3.53
C ASP A 38 -13.48 1.23 -4.00
N LEU A 39 -14.19 0.85 -5.06
CA LEU A 39 -14.10 -0.49 -5.66
C LEU A 39 -12.66 -0.83 -6.08
N ILE A 40 -11.97 0.10 -6.75
CA ILE A 40 -10.58 -0.06 -7.16
C ILE A 40 -9.68 -0.27 -5.92
N ALA A 41 -9.85 0.59 -4.91
CA ALA A 41 -9.07 0.52 -3.67
C ALA A 41 -9.32 -0.79 -2.90
N GLN A 42 -10.55 -1.22 -2.76
CA GLN A 42 -10.90 -2.47 -2.07
C GLN A 42 -10.41 -3.70 -2.83
N THR A 43 -10.55 -3.71 -4.15
CA THR A 43 -10.00 -4.79 -4.98
C THR A 43 -8.49 -4.88 -4.85
N ALA A 44 -7.79 -3.76 -4.88
CA ALA A 44 -6.35 -3.72 -4.68
C ALA A 44 -5.93 -4.17 -3.27
N ASN A 45 -6.67 -3.78 -2.24
CA ASN A 45 -6.42 -4.21 -0.87
C ASN A 45 -6.59 -5.73 -0.68
N LEU A 46 -7.50 -6.36 -1.41
CA LEU A 46 -7.67 -7.82 -1.42
C LEU A 46 -6.55 -8.53 -2.19
N LEU A 47 -6.10 -7.96 -3.31
CA LEU A 47 -5.07 -8.55 -4.15
C LEU A 47 -3.66 -8.39 -3.56
N SER A 48 -3.40 -7.28 -2.87
CA SER A 48 -2.07 -6.98 -2.30
C SER A 48 -1.51 -8.09 -1.40
N PRO A 49 -2.25 -8.65 -0.42
CA PRO A 49 -1.74 -9.75 0.41
C PRO A 49 -1.46 -11.03 -0.39
N LEU A 50 -2.26 -11.30 -1.43
CA LEU A 50 -2.06 -12.47 -2.29
C LEU A 50 -0.76 -12.35 -3.09
N ILE A 51 -0.47 -11.16 -3.62
CA ILE A 51 0.76 -10.89 -4.37
C ILE A 51 1.98 -10.89 -3.47
N CYS A 52 1.85 -10.29 -2.28
CA CYS A 52 2.94 -10.25 -1.30
C CYS A 52 3.29 -11.64 -0.75
N LEU A 53 2.40 -12.65 -0.80
CA LEU A 53 2.65 -14.00 -0.26
C LEU A 53 3.25 -13.96 1.17
N GLY A 54 2.87 -12.97 1.97
CA GLY A 54 3.41 -12.78 3.32
C GLY A 54 4.83 -12.21 3.39
N THR A 55 5.43 -11.79 2.28
CA THR A 55 6.80 -11.22 2.24
C THR A 55 6.95 -10.00 3.14
N THR A 56 5.91 -9.19 3.29
CA THR A 56 5.91 -8.01 4.17
C THR A 56 6.24 -8.37 5.62
N ASN A 57 5.65 -9.45 6.14
CA ASN A 57 5.91 -9.93 7.49
C ASN A 57 7.28 -10.63 7.58
N SER A 58 7.67 -11.35 6.54
CA SER A 58 8.97 -12.00 6.44
C SER A 58 10.11 -10.99 6.46
N ILE A 59 9.98 -9.86 5.77
CA ILE A 59 10.96 -8.76 5.79
C ILE A 59 11.17 -8.24 7.21
N ILE A 60 10.10 -8.03 7.96
CA ILE A 60 10.20 -7.54 9.34
C ILE A 60 10.89 -8.59 10.22
N ARG A 61 10.49 -9.86 10.11
CA ARG A 61 11.04 -10.94 10.92
C ARG A 61 12.53 -11.17 10.65
N PHE A 62 12.91 -11.37 9.40
CA PHE A 62 14.29 -11.68 9.02
C PHE A 62 15.19 -10.43 8.94
N GLY A 63 14.60 -9.25 8.70
CA GLY A 63 15.35 -8.01 8.68
C GLY A 63 15.76 -7.49 10.08
N LEU A 64 15.04 -7.90 11.14
CA LEU A 64 15.39 -7.62 12.52
C LEU A 64 16.43 -8.61 13.06
N ASP A 65 16.53 -9.79 12.48
CA ASP A 65 17.48 -10.82 12.89
C ASP A 65 18.90 -10.45 12.39
N LYS A 66 19.87 -10.46 13.30
CA LYS A 66 21.27 -10.16 12.99
C LYS A 66 21.99 -11.27 12.21
N GLY A 67 21.42 -12.47 12.18
CA GLY A 67 21.97 -13.63 11.48
C GLY A 67 21.80 -13.58 9.95
N TYR A 68 20.92 -12.74 9.44
CA TYR A 68 20.62 -12.67 8.00
C TYR A 68 21.19 -11.41 7.35
N ARG A 69 21.72 -11.56 6.13
CA ARG A 69 22.15 -10.43 5.31
C ARG A 69 20.93 -9.66 4.82
N LYS A 70 20.86 -8.38 5.15
CA LYS A 70 19.73 -7.49 4.79
C LYS A 70 19.50 -7.42 3.29
N ASP A 71 20.59 -7.43 2.51
CA ASP A 71 20.55 -7.44 1.05
C ASP A 71 19.84 -8.69 0.51
N ALA A 72 20.15 -9.87 1.07
CA ALA A 72 19.51 -11.13 0.69
C ALA A 72 18.03 -11.13 1.03
N VAL A 73 17.63 -10.62 2.20
CA VAL A 73 16.21 -10.50 2.60
C VAL A 73 15.45 -9.62 1.63
N MET A 74 16.03 -8.47 1.24
CA MET A 74 15.40 -7.55 0.29
C MET A 74 15.25 -8.18 -1.09
N THR A 75 16.33 -8.78 -1.62
CA THR A 75 16.33 -9.41 -2.95
C THR A 75 15.33 -10.57 -3.02
N THR A 76 15.31 -11.44 -2.00
CA THR A 76 14.36 -12.57 -1.95
C THR A 76 12.92 -12.09 -1.87
N SER A 77 12.66 -11.05 -1.09
CA SER A 77 11.31 -10.48 -0.97
C SER A 77 10.86 -9.84 -2.26
N LEU A 78 11.76 -9.15 -2.96
CA LEU A 78 11.48 -8.57 -4.28
C LEU A 78 11.20 -9.66 -5.32
N ALA A 79 11.99 -10.73 -5.33
CA ALA A 79 11.81 -11.87 -6.24
C ALA A 79 10.47 -12.60 -5.98
N ALA A 80 10.14 -12.86 -4.71
CA ALA A 80 8.87 -13.47 -4.34
C ALA A 80 7.67 -12.61 -4.75
N THR A 81 7.78 -11.29 -4.58
CA THR A 81 6.73 -10.35 -4.99
C THR A 81 6.62 -10.25 -6.50
N ALA A 82 7.73 -10.27 -7.22
CA ALA A 82 7.73 -10.30 -8.69
C ALA A 82 7.05 -11.59 -9.21
N PHE A 83 7.29 -12.72 -8.56
CA PHE A 83 6.60 -13.97 -8.85
C PHE A 83 5.08 -13.86 -8.57
N GLY A 84 4.68 -13.32 -7.42
CA GLY A 84 3.28 -13.08 -7.10
C GLY A 84 2.59 -12.15 -8.10
N PHE A 85 3.31 -11.12 -8.57
CA PHE A 85 2.80 -10.21 -9.60
C PHE A 85 2.70 -10.88 -10.98
N ALA A 86 3.64 -11.75 -11.33
CA ALA A 86 3.57 -12.56 -12.56
C ALA A 86 2.35 -13.49 -12.54
N LEU A 87 2.05 -14.13 -11.41
CA LEU A 87 0.83 -14.93 -11.22
C LEU A 87 -0.43 -14.06 -11.38
N MET A 88 -0.44 -12.84 -10.84
CA MET A 88 -1.54 -11.92 -11.02
C MET A 88 -1.76 -11.55 -12.49
N ILE A 89 -0.68 -11.34 -13.25
CA ILE A 89 -0.76 -11.08 -14.70
C ILE A 89 -1.34 -12.30 -15.42
N LEU A 90 -0.97 -13.51 -15.03
CA LEU A 90 -1.53 -14.73 -15.60
C LEU A 90 -3.04 -14.86 -15.30
N CYS A 91 -3.51 -14.34 -14.18
CA CYS A 91 -4.93 -14.26 -13.82
C CYS A 91 -5.69 -13.11 -14.49
N TRP A 92 -5.06 -12.37 -15.41
CA TRP A 92 -5.70 -11.27 -16.17
C TRP A 92 -7.07 -11.61 -16.76
N PRO A 93 -7.27 -12.76 -17.45
CA PRO A 93 -8.57 -13.09 -18.02
C PRO A 93 -9.66 -13.27 -16.94
N LEU A 94 -9.28 -13.71 -15.74
CA LEU A 94 -10.20 -13.90 -14.63
C LEU A 94 -10.74 -12.59 -14.08
N LEU A 95 -9.91 -11.55 -14.01
CA LEU A 95 -10.33 -10.21 -13.58
C LEU A 95 -11.24 -9.52 -14.60
N ARG A 96 -11.06 -9.78 -15.88
CA ARG A 96 -11.96 -9.29 -16.95
C ARG A 96 -13.36 -9.89 -16.89
N LEU A 97 -13.52 -11.05 -16.28
CA LEU A 97 -14.83 -11.68 -16.10
C LEU A 97 -15.70 -10.89 -15.11
N ILE A 98 -15.11 -10.06 -14.26
CA ILE A 98 -15.81 -9.19 -13.33
C ILE A 98 -16.17 -7.89 -14.06
N ARG A 99 -17.39 -7.82 -14.61
CA ARG A 99 -17.90 -6.68 -15.39
C ARG A 99 -17.75 -5.32 -14.69
N ALA A 100 -17.83 -5.29 -13.36
CA ALA A 100 -17.71 -4.06 -12.58
C ALA A 100 -16.31 -3.41 -12.65
N VAL A 101 -15.28 -4.17 -13.06
CA VAL A 101 -13.87 -3.76 -13.05
C VAL A 101 -13.27 -3.70 -14.45
N GLU A 102 -14.02 -4.12 -15.48
CA GLU A 102 -13.52 -4.32 -16.85
C GLU A 102 -12.88 -3.07 -17.46
N GLY A 103 -13.43 -1.87 -17.20
CA GLY A 103 -12.85 -0.60 -17.70
C GLY A 103 -11.62 -0.10 -16.93
N TYR A 104 -11.37 -0.59 -15.72
CA TYR A 104 -10.35 -0.06 -14.81
C TYR A 104 -9.23 -1.06 -14.51
N THR A 105 -9.18 -2.17 -15.21
CA THR A 105 -8.22 -3.26 -14.96
C THR A 105 -6.77 -2.78 -14.96
N ILE A 106 -6.36 -1.95 -15.91
CA ILE A 106 -4.99 -1.42 -15.99
C ILE A 106 -4.67 -0.54 -14.79
N LEU A 107 -5.62 0.30 -14.36
CA LEU A 107 -5.45 1.16 -13.18
C LEU A 107 -5.28 0.32 -11.92
N ILE A 108 -6.06 -0.76 -11.77
CA ILE A 108 -5.94 -1.67 -10.63
C ILE A 108 -4.57 -2.33 -10.61
N TYR A 109 -4.06 -2.83 -11.72
CA TYR A 109 -2.74 -3.43 -11.81
C TYR A 109 -1.64 -2.44 -11.43
N PHE A 110 -1.71 -1.23 -11.96
CA PHE A 110 -0.74 -0.17 -11.64
C PHE A 110 -0.81 0.22 -10.16
N TYR A 111 -2.02 0.40 -9.63
CA TYR A 111 -2.23 0.75 -8.23
C TYR A 111 -1.72 -0.35 -7.29
N VAL A 112 -2.02 -1.62 -7.60
CA VAL A 112 -1.55 -2.77 -6.81
C VAL A 112 -0.03 -2.85 -6.83
N LEU A 113 0.60 -2.70 -8.01
CA LEU A 113 2.06 -2.72 -8.14
C LEU A 113 2.71 -1.65 -7.25
N MET A 114 2.22 -0.41 -7.33
CA MET A 114 2.75 0.70 -6.52
C MET A 114 2.50 0.49 -5.02
N SER A 115 1.32 0.01 -4.66
CA SER A 115 0.96 -0.30 -3.26
C SER A 115 1.84 -1.38 -2.66
N VAL A 116 2.09 -2.46 -3.40
CA VAL A 116 2.94 -3.57 -2.98
C VAL A 116 4.40 -3.14 -2.84
N LEU A 117 4.95 -2.43 -3.82
CA LEU A 117 6.32 -1.89 -3.76
C LEU A 117 6.50 -0.96 -2.56
N ARG A 118 5.54 -0.07 -2.34
CA ARG A 118 5.55 0.80 -1.16
C ARG A 118 5.50 0.00 0.14
N GLY A 119 4.68 -1.04 0.22
CA GLY A 119 4.56 -1.94 1.36
C GLY A 119 5.87 -2.64 1.70
N ILE A 120 6.60 -3.13 0.69
CA ILE A 120 7.92 -3.74 0.84
C ILE A 120 8.93 -2.72 1.37
N CYS A 121 9.02 -1.55 0.75
CA CYS A 121 9.94 -0.49 1.16
C CYS A 121 9.66 -0.04 2.60
N SER A 122 8.40 0.18 2.95
CA SER A 122 7.98 0.55 4.31
C SER A 122 8.35 -0.52 5.34
N SER A 123 8.14 -1.80 5.02
CA SER A 123 8.49 -2.91 5.91
C SER A 123 10.00 -3.07 6.08
N PHE A 124 10.78 -2.85 5.01
CA PHE A 124 12.22 -2.86 5.07
C PHE A 124 12.78 -1.73 5.94
N VAL A 125 12.24 -0.52 5.80
CA VAL A 125 12.63 0.64 6.64
C VAL A 125 12.29 0.39 8.12
N ARG A 126 11.17 -0.27 8.40
CA ARG A 126 10.81 -0.73 9.77
C ARG A 126 11.80 -1.74 10.31
N ALA A 127 12.19 -2.73 9.49
CA ALA A 127 13.18 -3.74 9.86
C ALA A 127 14.56 -3.13 10.15
N MET A 128 14.88 -2.01 9.51
CA MET A 128 16.10 -1.21 9.82
C MET A 128 15.96 -0.35 11.08
N ASN A 129 14.87 -0.46 11.82
CA ASN A 129 14.57 0.33 13.02
C ASN A 129 14.54 1.87 12.78
N ARG A 130 14.32 2.30 11.54
CA ARG A 130 14.19 3.71 11.15
C ARG A 130 12.74 4.18 11.19
N VAL A 131 12.11 4.04 12.36
CA VAL A 131 10.66 4.32 12.56
C VAL A 131 10.28 5.76 12.18
N LYS A 132 11.19 6.72 12.33
CA LYS A 132 10.95 8.12 11.95
C LYS A 132 10.69 8.28 10.45
N LEU A 133 11.37 7.51 9.59
CA LEU A 133 11.14 7.57 8.14
C LEU A 133 9.77 7.00 7.75
N VAL A 134 9.31 5.97 8.46
CA VAL A 134 7.97 5.40 8.23
C VAL A 134 6.87 6.39 8.62
N ALA A 135 7.05 7.08 9.74
CA ALA A 135 6.12 8.13 10.18
C ALA A 135 6.08 9.29 9.16
N TYR A 136 7.25 9.69 8.65
CA TYR A 136 7.36 10.73 7.62
C TYR A 136 6.68 10.32 6.31
N ASP A 137 6.88 9.09 5.83
CA ASP A 137 6.20 8.53 4.64
C ASP A 137 4.67 8.56 4.80
N GLY A 138 4.17 8.18 5.99
CA GLY A 138 2.74 8.24 6.29
C GLY A 138 2.16 9.66 6.21
N ILE A 139 2.84 10.64 6.79
CA ILE A 139 2.42 12.05 6.77
C ILE A 139 2.51 12.59 5.34
N GLN A 140 3.62 12.37 4.64
CA GLN A 140 3.83 12.86 3.28
C GLN A 140 2.79 12.30 2.31
N SER A 141 2.48 11.00 2.39
CA SER A 141 1.46 10.40 1.53
C SER A 141 0.08 10.98 1.77
N THR A 142 -0.26 11.26 3.03
CA THR A 142 -1.55 11.88 3.36
C THR A 142 -1.61 13.32 2.86
N LEU A 143 -0.53 14.09 3.05
CA LEU A 143 -0.44 15.48 2.54
C LEU A 143 -0.57 15.53 1.02
N LEU A 144 0.10 14.62 0.29
CA LEU A 144 -0.03 14.53 -1.16
C LEU A 144 -1.46 14.20 -1.58
N THR A 145 -2.10 13.25 -0.90
CA THR A 145 -3.50 12.91 -1.17
C THR A 145 -4.42 14.12 -0.97
N VAL A 146 -4.25 14.85 0.15
CA VAL A 146 -4.99 16.07 0.43
C VAL A 146 -4.77 17.13 -0.65
N LEU A 147 -3.50 17.35 -1.02
CA LEU A 147 -3.13 18.36 -2.02
C LEU A 147 -3.75 18.05 -3.39
N PHE A 148 -3.69 16.79 -3.83
CA PHE A 148 -4.30 16.36 -5.08
C PHE A 148 -5.82 16.45 -5.05
N THR A 149 -6.45 16.16 -3.91
CA THR A 149 -7.92 16.29 -3.76
C THR A 149 -8.38 17.74 -3.77
N LEU A 150 -7.56 18.68 -3.27
CA LEU A 150 -7.90 20.11 -3.27
C LEU A 150 -7.65 20.78 -4.63
N LEU A 151 -6.78 20.20 -5.46
CA LEU A 151 -6.42 20.74 -6.78
C LEU A 151 -7.36 20.26 -7.89
N TYR A 152 -8.13 19.20 -7.66
CA TYR A 152 -9.05 18.58 -8.62
C TYR A 152 -10.51 18.90 -8.28
#